data_fe71d64e00885229bd76038d64cab1bf
#
_entry.id   fe71d64e00885229bd76038d64cab1bf
#
_cell.length_a   1.000
_cell.length_b   1.000
_cell.length_c   1.000
_cell.angle_alpha   90.00
_cell.angle_beta   90.00
_cell.angle_gamma   90.00
#
_symmetry.space_group_name_H-M   'P 1'
#
loop_
_entity.id
_entity.type
_entity.pdbx_description
1 polymer ?
#
loop_
_entity_poly.entity_id
_entity_poly.type
_entity_poly.pdbx_seq_one_letter_code
_entity_poly.pdbx_strand_id
1 'polypeptide(L)'
;VYMTDGGYSREEILKGERIVLSTLDFNVSPYCSPYSWVRRISKADDYDIQTRTLCKCLMEVTLLNHLFLRVRPSMIAAIGMYLAKRMLGGLWDDAFVYYSRFSEAQLLPGANLILEKLMEPGFEEQFVYKKYASKKFLKASIYARNWALRHRTALSAASKSQSPSSSASPNDAH
;
A
#
# COMPACT_ATOMS: atom_id res chain seq x y z
N VAL A 1 -19.81 -22.63 2.24
CA VAL A 1 -19.87 -23.95 2.92
C VAL A 1 -18.49 -24.39 3.34
N TYR A 2 -17.54 -24.58 2.40
CA TYR A 2 -16.17 -25.04 2.72
C TYR A 2 -15.45 -24.12 3.72
N MET A 3 -15.50 -22.81 3.52
CA MET A 3 -14.84 -21.82 4.40
C MET A 3 -15.45 -21.70 5.80
N THR A 4 -16.67 -22.20 5.98
CA THR A 4 -17.37 -22.23 7.27
C THR A 4 -17.32 -23.62 7.92
N ASP A 5 -16.47 -24.51 7.40
CA ASP A 5 -16.33 -25.91 7.84
C ASP A 5 -17.67 -26.64 7.98
N GLY A 6 -18.55 -26.40 7.02
CA GLY A 6 -19.90 -26.98 7.02
C GLY A 6 -20.90 -26.37 8.01
N GLY A 7 -20.52 -25.31 8.74
CA GLY A 7 -21.38 -24.66 9.74
C GLY A 7 -22.64 -23.99 9.17
N TYR A 8 -22.66 -23.74 7.85
CA TYR A 8 -23.82 -23.18 7.13
C TYR A 8 -24.06 -23.93 5.83
N SER A 9 -25.33 -24.17 5.53
CA SER A 9 -25.75 -24.72 4.24
C SER A 9 -25.60 -23.69 3.11
N ARG A 10 -25.66 -24.15 1.87
CA ARG A 10 -25.64 -23.28 0.70
C ARG A 10 -26.81 -22.29 0.70
N GLU A 11 -28.01 -22.77 1.07
CA GLU A 11 -29.24 -21.99 1.12
C GLU A 11 -29.14 -20.88 2.16
N GLU A 12 -28.59 -21.16 3.32
CA GLU A 12 -28.35 -20.16 4.38
C GLU A 12 -27.36 -19.08 3.95
N ILE A 13 -26.27 -19.46 3.27
CA ILE A 13 -25.29 -18.50 2.74
C ILE A 13 -25.95 -17.60 1.69
N LEU A 14 -26.70 -18.14 0.74
CA LEU A 14 -27.42 -17.37 -0.29
C LEU A 14 -28.51 -16.47 0.32
N LYS A 15 -29.18 -16.93 1.38
CA LYS A 15 -30.14 -16.10 2.12
C LYS A 15 -29.43 -14.95 2.83
N GLY A 16 -28.30 -15.21 3.49
CA GLY A 16 -27.47 -14.20 4.13
C GLY A 16 -26.96 -13.14 3.13
N GLU A 17 -26.49 -13.56 1.96
CA GLU A 17 -26.06 -12.66 0.89
C GLU A 17 -27.20 -11.71 0.47
N ARG A 18 -28.40 -12.21 0.24
CA ARG A 18 -29.58 -11.37 -0.10
C ARG A 18 -29.91 -10.37 0.99
N ILE A 19 -29.86 -10.78 2.27
CA ILE A 19 -30.14 -9.91 3.40
C ILE A 19 -29.12 -8.78 3.44
N VAL A 20 -27.82 -9.10 3.34
CA VAL A 20 -26.74 -8.08 3.36
C VAL A 20 -26.88 -7.11 2.18
N LEU A 21 -27.08 -7.63 0.96
CA LEU A 21 -27.26 -6.78 -0.22
C LEU A 21 -28.48 -5.87 -0.12
N SER A 22 -29.62 -6.40 0.37
CA SER A 22 -30.81 -5.59 0.59
C SER A 22 -30.61 -4.52 1.65
N THR A 23 -29.91 -4.83 2.75
CA THR A 23 -29.61 -3.87 3.82
C THR A 23 -28.71 -2.74 3.32
N LEU A 24 -27.81 -3.04 2.35
CA LEU A 24 -26.93 -2.07 1.72
C LEU A 24 -27.56 -1.36 0.51
N ASP A 25 -28.84 -1.60 0.21
CA ASP A 25 -29.50 -1.13 -1.03
C ASP A 25 -28.68 -1.47 -2.29
N PHE A 26 -28.01 -2.63 -2.29
CA PHE A 26 -27.07 -3.06 -3.32
C PHE A 26 -25.89 -2.08 -3.55
N ASN A 27 -25.68 -1.13 -2.67
CA ASN A 27 -24.59 -0.16 -2.77
C ASN A 27 -23.30 -0.71 -2.12
N VAL A 28 -22.68 -1.67 -2.79
CA VAL A 28 -21.45 -2.35 -2.31
C VAL A 28 -20.16 -1.62 -2.68
N SER A 29 -20.25 -0.58 -3.49
CA SER A 29 -19.07 0.16 -3.98
C SER A 29 -19.33 1.67 -4.04
N PRO A 30 -19.65 2.32 -2.90
CA PRO A 30 -20.02 3.74 -2.87
C PRO A 30 -18.85 4.67 -3.23
N TYR A 31 -17.63 4.16 -3.19
CA TYR A 31 -16.42 4.96 -3.45
C TYR A 31 -15.61 4.41 -4.62
N CYS A 32 -14.90 5.31 -5.28
CA CYS A 32 -13.98 4.97 -6.35
C CYS A 32 -12.84 4.09 -5.82
N SER A 33 -12.66 2.91 -6.41
CA SER A 33 -11.61 1.97 -6.04
C SER A 33 -10.20 2.59 -6.17
N PRO A 34 -9.22 2.20 -5.34
CA PRO A 34 -7.81 2.56 -5.55
C PRO A 34 -7.31 2.27 -6.96
N TYR A 35 -7.79 1.21 -7.61
CA TYR A 35 -7.43 0.87 -9.00
C TYR A 35 -7.83 1.95 -10.03
N SER A 36 -8.97 2.61 -9.83
CA SER A 36 -9.39 3.72 -10.68
C SER A 36 -8.47 4.94 -10.51
N TRP A 37 -8.01 5.18 -9.29
CA TRP A 37 -7.03 6.22 -8.99
C TRP A 37 -5.66 5.92 -9.59
N VAL A 38 -5.18 4.68 -9.53
CA VAL A 38 -3.94 4.26 -10.23
C VAL A 38 -4.03 4.56 -11.72
N ARG A 39 -5.18 4.25 -12.34
CA ARG A 39 -5.38 4.53 -13.77
C ARG A 39 -5.25 6.03 -14.08
N ARG A 40 -5.75 6.91 -13.19
CA ARG A 40 -5.61 8.35 -13.32
C ARG A 40 -4.14 8.79 -13.16
N ILE A 41 -3.45 8.30 -12.11
CA ILE A 41 -2.08 8.70 -11.81
C ILE A 41 -1.11 8.19 -12.88
N SER A 42 -1.36 7.01 -13.46
CA SER A 42 -0.53 6.43 -14.52
C SER A 42 -0.43 7.27 -15.80
N LYS A 43 -1.25 8.32 -15.93
CA LYS A 43 -1.11 9.30 -17.02
C LYS A 43 0.21 10.09 -16.92
N ALA A 44 0.82 10.14 -15.73
CA ALA A 44 2.07 10.84 -15.51
C ALA A 44 3.29 10.11 -16.12
N ASP A 45 3.17 8.81 -16.41
CA ASP A 45 4.26 7.98 -16.96
C ASP A 45 3.81 7.11 -18.16
N ASP A 46 2.90 7.62 -18.97
CA ASP A 46 2.39 6.96 -20.19
C ASP A 46 1.94 5.51 -19.94
N TYR A 47 1.39 5.25 -18.77
CA TYR A 47 0.85 3.93 -18.38
C TYR A 47 1.90 2.80 -18.33
N ASP A 48 3.13 3.08 -17.90
CA ASP A 48 4.17 2.05 -17.79
C ASP A 48 3.68 0.80 -17.06
N ILE A 49 3.86 -0.35 -17.72
CA ILE A 49 3.31 -1.62 -17.23
C ILE A 49 4.04 -2.14 -15.98
N GLN A 50 5.33 -1.88 -15.86
CA GLN A 50 6.12 -2.33 -14.71
C GLN A 50 5.71 -1.54 -13.46
N THR A 51 5.68 -0.21 -13.56
CA THR A 51 5.24 0.69 -12.49
C THR A 51 3.83 0.35 -12.03
N ARG A 52 2.89 0.14 -12.98
CA ARG A 52 1.49 -0.20 -12.65
C ARG A 52 1.35 -1.56 -12.00
N THR A 53 2.10 -2.56 -12.45
CA THR A 53 2.03 -3.91 -11.87
C THR A 53 2.60 -3.91 -10.45
N LEU A 54 3.73 -3.25 -10.26
CA LEU A 54 4.34 -3.07 -8.94
C LEU A 54 3.42 -2.27 -8.00
N CYS A 55 2.84 -1.17 -8.49
CA CYS A 55 1.87 -0.37 -7.75
C CYS A 55 0.67 -1.22 -7.28
N LYS A 56 0.10 -2.06 -8.15
CA LYS A 56 -1.01 -2.96 -7.77
C LYS A 56 -0.60 -3.95 -6.68
N CYS A 57 0.60 -4.53 -6.76
CA CYS A 57 1.14 -5.39 -5.72
C CYS A 57 1.22 -4.64 -4.38
N LEU A 58 1.79 -3.44 -4.36
CA LEU A 58 1.95 -2.62 -3.16
C LEU A 58 0.61 -2.17 -2.58
N MET A 59 -0.38 -1.86 -3.41
CA MET A 59 -1.74 -1.58 -2.94
C MET A 59 -2.39 -2.80 -2.27
N GLU A 60 -2.21 -4.00 -2.81
CA GLU A 60 -2.76 -5.19 -2.18
C GLU A 60 -2.04 -5.52 -0.86
N VAL A 61 -0.78 -5.14 -0.69
CA VAL A 61 -0.08 -5.25 0.60
C VAL A 61 -0.76 -4.40 1.67
N THR A 62 -1.36 -3.26 1.34
CA THR A 62 -2.10 -2.43 2.32
C THR A 62 -3.28 -3.16 2.96
N LEU A 63 -3.86 -4.16 2.29
CA LEU A 63 -4.94 -4.98 2.84
C LEU A 63 -4.51 -5.87 4.01
N LEU A 64 -3.21 -6.07 4.18
CA LEU A 64 -2.63 -6.85 5.28
C LEU A 64 -2.36 -6.00 6.54
N ASN A 65 -2.67 -4.70 6.50
CA ASN A 65 -2.41 -3.79 7.61
C ASN A 65 -3.64 -2.91 7.88
N HIS A 66 -4.23 -3.08 9.05
CA HIS A 66 -5.45 -2.38 9.49
C HIS A 66 -5.31 -0.84 9.56
N LEU A 67 -4.10 -0.32 9.66
CA LEU A 67 -3.85 1.13 9.66
C LEU A 67 -4.30 1.79 8.35
N PHE A 68 -4.34 1.04 7.25
CA PHE A 68 -4.83 1.55 5.96
C PHE A 68 -6.36 1.61 5.84
N LEU A 69 -7.13 1.06 6.78
CA LEU A 69 -8.59 1.12 6.75
C LEU A 69 -9.15 2.55 6.78
N ARG A 70 -8.42 3.48 7.41
CA ARG A 70 -8.79 4.90 7.50
C ARG A 70 -8.19 5.76 6.38
N VAL A 71 -7.39 5.17 5.50
CA VAL A 71 -6.71 5.89 4.43
C VAL A 71 -7.60 5.94 3.20
N ARG A 72 -7.76 7.14 2.63
CA ARG A 72 -8.59 7.33 1.43
C ARG A 72 -8.05 6.50 0.25
N PRO A 73 -8.94 5.94 -0.60
CA PRO A 73 -8.53 5.14 -1.76
C PRO A 73 -7.57 5.85 -2.71
N SER A 74 -7.74 7.18 -2.89
CA SER A 74 -6.83 8.01 -3.70
C SER A 74 -5.42 8.06 -3.12
N MET A 75 -5.30 8.13 -1.80
CA MET A 75 -4.00 8.15 -1.12
C MET A 75 -3.34 6.76 -1.16
N ILE A 76 -4.08 5.67 -0.98
CA ILE A 76 -3.57 4.30 -1.14
C ILE A 76 -2.96 4.12 -2.54
N ALA A 77 -3.66 4.56 -3.57
CA ALA A 77 -3.18 4.51 -4.94
C ALA A 77 -1.91 5.35 -5.15
N ALA A 78 -1.87 6.56 -4.58
CA ALA A 78 -0.71 7.44 -4.68
C ALA A 78 0.51 6.89 -3.94
N ILE A 79 0.34 6.32 -2.73
CA ILE A 79 1.41 5.67 -1.97
C ILE A 79 1.99 4.49 -2.77
N GLY A 80 1.12 3.63 -3.31
CA GLY A 80 1.55 2.50 -4.13
C GLY A 80 2.31 2.92 -5.39
N MET A 81 1.84 3.97 -6.07
CA MET A 81 2.48 4.52 -7.28
C MET A 81 3.82 5.18 -6.94
N TYR A 82 3.86 6.00 -5.89
CA TYR A 82 5.08 6.64 -5.40
C TYR A 82 6.17 5.61 -5.10
N LEU A 83 5.82 4.60 -4.31
CA LEU A 83 6.78 3.58 -3.92
C LEU A 83 7.23 2.73 -5.13
N ALA A 84 6.33 2.41 -6.05
CA ALA A 84 6.67 1.73 -7.30
C ALA A 84 7.68 2.55 -8.14
N LYS A 85 7.45 3.86 -8.29
CA LYS A 85 8.37 4.75 -9.01
C LYS A 85 9.74 4.79 -8.34
N ARG A 86 9.77 4.96 -7.02
CA ARG A 86 11.04 4.98 -6.25
C ARG A 86 11.81 3.66 -6.37
N MET A 87 11.13 2.52 -6.32
CA MET A 87 11.73 1.20 -6.49
C MET A 87 12.35 0.99 -7.88
N LEU A 88 11.75 1.60 -8.90
CA LEU A 88 12.23 1.54 -10.29
C LEU A 88 13.22 2.67 -10.65
N GLY A 89 13.66 3.47 -9.65
CA GLY A 89 14.66 4.54 -9.84
C GLY A 89 14.07 5.85 -10.40
N GLY A 90 12.75 5.99 -10.44
CA GLY A 90 12.08 7.21 -10.86
C GLY A 90 11.90 8.22 -9.74
N LEU A 91 11.48 9.43 -10.11
CA LEU A 91 11.19 10.54 -9.21
C LEU A 91 9.68 10.79 -9.12
N TRP A 92 9.28 11.43 -8.01
CA TRP A 92 7.92 11.93 -7.83
C TRP A 92 7.90 13.40 -8.24
N ASP A 93 7.70 13.63 -9.53
CA ASP A 93 7.72 14.96 -10.15
C ASP A 93 6.36 15.66 -10.12
N ASP A 94 6.32 16.86 -10.69
CA ASP A 94 5.12 17.69 -10.74
C ASP A 94 3.95 17.03 -11.48
N ALA A 95 4.22 16.18 -12.47
CA ALA A 95 3.17 15.45 -13.18
C ALA A 95 2.48 14.46 -12.24
N PHE A 96 3.24 13.69 -11.44
CA PHE A 96 2.68 12.80 -10.43
C PHE A 96 1.93 13.56 -9.33
N VAL A 97 2.46 14.70 -8.87
CA VAL A 97 1.77 15.58 -7.91
C VAL A 97 0.46 16.09 -8.50
N TYR A 98 0.45 16.51 -9.75
CA TYR A 98 -0.75 17.01 -10.42
C TYR A 98 -1.85 15.95 -10.51
N TYR A 99 -1.53 14.73 -10.98
CA TYR A 99 -2.52 13.67 -11.15
C TYR A 99 -2.96 13.01 -9.84
N SER A 100 -2.08 12.90 -8.85
CA SER A 100 -2.37 12.30 -7.54
C SER A 100 -2.99 13.29 -6.55
N ARG A 101 -2.61 14.56 -6.60
CA ARG A 101 -2.90 15.63 -5.63
C ARG A 101 -2.17 15.45 -4.29
N PHE A 102 -1.06 14.69 -4.26
CA PHE A 102 -0.27 14.48 -3.06
C PHE A 102 1.21 14.78 -3.31
N SER A 103 1.82 15.50 -2.39
CA SER A 103 3.27 15.68 -2.35
C SER A 103 3.97 14.43 -1.83
N GLU A 104 5.26 14.29 -2.12
CA GLU A 104 6.09 13.19 -1.60
C GLU A 104 6.02 13.09 -0.06
N ALA A 105 6.14 14.22 0.64
CA ALA A 105 6.10 14.26 2.11
C ALA A 105 4.81 13.66 2.71
N GLN A 106 3.68 13.84 2.02
CA GLN A 106 2.40 13.26 2.45
C GLN A 106 2.32 11.75 2.26
N LEU A 107 3.10 11.20 1.33
CA LEU A 107 3.07 9.76 0.99
C LEU A 107 4.07 8.94 1.81
N LEU A 108 5.17 9.56 2.27
CA LEU A 108 6.24 8.90 3.01
C LEU A 108 5.77 8.05 4.21
N PRO A 109 4.88 8.53 5.10
CA PRO A 109 4.46 7.71 6.25
C PRO A 109 3.79 6.41 5.82
N GLY A 110 2.89 6.47 4.83
CA GLY A 110 2.23 5.28 4.30
C GLY A 110 3.17 4.36 3.52
N ALA A 111 4.15 4.91 2.80
CA ALA A 111 5.17 4.14 2.11
C ALA A 111 6.04 3.34 3.09
N ASN A 112 6.42 3.94 4.23
CA ASN A 112 7.19 3.26 5.27
C ASN A 112 6.41 2.08 5.87
N LEU A 113 5.12 2.22 6.14
CA LEU A 113 4.27 1.12 6.61
C LEU A 113 4.22 -0.05 5.61
N ILE A 114 4.18 0.22 4.31
CA ILE A 114 4.24 -0.83 3.29
C ILE A 114 5.63 -1.50 3.30
N LEU A 115 6.70 -0.73 3.40
CA LEU A 115 8.07 -1.27 3.45
C LEU A 115 8.28 -2.15 4.68
N GLU A 116 7.80 -1.74 5.85
CA GLU A 116 7.83 -2.55 7.07
C GLU A 116 7.11 -3.88 6.84
N LYS A 117 5.91 -3.85 6.25
CA LYS A 117 5.14 -5.06 5.94
C LYS A 117 5.86 -6.00 4.97
N LEU A 118 6.51 -5.46 3.94
CA LEU A 118 7.30 -6.27 2.99
C LEU A 118 8.49 -6.96 3.65
N MET A 119 9.04 -6.38 4.71
CA MET A 119 10.19 -6.92 5.43
C MET A 119 9.84 -7.89 6.55
N GLU A 120 8.56 -8.02 6.92
CA GLU A 120 8.12 -8.93 7.98
C GLU A 120 8.55 -10.37 7.69
N PRO A 121 8.98 -11.13 8.73
CA PRO A 121 9.14 -12.56 8.63
C PRO A 121 7.82 -13.24 8.22
N GLY A 122 7.87 -14.20 7.30
CA GLY A 122 6.68 -14.91 6.84
C GLY A 122 5.84 -14.14 5.79
N PHE A 123 6.24 -12.94 5.36
CA PHE A 123 5.53 -12.23 4.28
C PHE A 123 5.44 -13.07 2.99
N GLU A 124 6.42 -13.94 2.72
CA GLU A 124 6.44 -14.83 1.54
C GLU A 124 5.32 -15.89 1.57
N GLU A 125 4.76 -16.18 2.73
CA GLU A 125 3.65 -17.10 2.89
C GLU A 125 2.30 -16.45 2.56
N GLN A 126 2.24 -15.13 2.56
CA GLN A 126 1.04 -14.37 2.28
C GLN A 126 0.54 -14.58 0.85
N PHE A 127 -0.78 -14.63 0.68
CA PHE A 127 -1.41 -14.79 -0.64
C PHE A 127 -0.98 -13.72 -1.63
N VAL A 128 -0.87 -12.46 -1.19
CA VAL A 128 -0.44 -11.33 -2.02
C VAL A 128 0.95 -11.58 -2.59
N TYR A 129 1.89 -12.05 -1.75
CA TYR A 129 3.23 -12.38 -2.22
C TYR A 129 3.20 -13.48 -3.30
N LYS A 130 2.54 -14.61 -3.01
CA LYS A 130 2.43 -15.75 -3.94
C LYS A 130 1.78 -15.36 -5.27
N LYS A 131 0.73 -14.55 -5.21
CA LYS A 131 0.03 -14.02 -6.40
C LYS A 131 0.98 -13.24 -7.31
N TYR A 132 1.71 -12.27 -6.75
CA TYR A 132 2.59 -11.38 -7.50
C TYR A 132 4.01 -11.91 -7.74
N ALA A 133 4.36 -13.09 -7.22
CA ALA A 133 5.62 -13.78 -7.51
C ALA A 133 5.65 -14.43 -8.90
N SER A 134 4.50 -14.60 -9.54
CA SER A 134 4.40 -15.26 -10.83
C SER A 134 4.92 -14.39 -11.98
N LYS A 135 5.36 -15.03 -13.08
CA LYS A 135 5.80 -14.34 -14.32
C LYS A 135 4.71 -13.44 -14.91
N LYS A 136 3.43 -13.82 -14.77
CA LYS A 136 2.26 -13.03 -15.19
C LYS A 136 2.25 -11.63 -14.59
N PHE A 137 2.74 -11.48 -13.37
CA PHE A 137 2.83 -10.21 -12.65
C PHE A 137 4.27 -9.70 -12.54
N LEU A 138 5.14 -10.05 -13.49
CA LEU A 138 6.52 -9.58 -13.59
C LEU A 138 7.35 -9.83 -12.32
N LYS A 139 6.96 -10.81 -11.50
CA LYS A 139 7.58 -11.12 -10.20
C LYS A 139 7.63 -9.91 -9.25
N ALA A 140 6.61 -9.07 -9.28
CA ALA A 140 6.58 -7.78 -8.58
C ALA A 140 6.77 -7.91 -7.06
N SER A 141 6.22 -8.93 -6.41
CA SER A 141 6.39 -9.14 -4.96
C SER A 141 7.82 -9.51 -4.59
N ILE A 142 8.47 -10.35 -5.39
CA ILE A 142 9.89 -10.73 -5.19
C ILE A 142 10.76 -9.47 -5.34
N TYR A 143 10.52 -8.69 -6.38
CA TYR A 143 11.26 -7.45 -6.62
C TYR A 143 11.08 -6.45 -5.48
N ALA A 144 9.82 -6.20 -5.06
CA ALA A 144 9.50 -5.26 -3.99
C ALA A 144 10.16 -5.64 -2.66
N ARG A 145 10.07 -6.92 -2.26
CA ARG A 145 10.69 -7.42 -1.02
C ARG A 145 12.20 -7.29 -1.06
N ASN A 146 12.84 -7.73 -2.15
CA ASN A 146 14.29 -7.64 -2.30
C ASN A 146 14.77 -6.18 -2.27
N TRP A 147 14.01 -5.26 -2.86
CA TRP A 147 14.31 -3.84 -2.79
C TRP A 147 14.18 -3.32 -1.36
N ALA A 148 13.09 -3.64 -0.65
CA ALA A 148 12.87 -3.22 0.72
C ALA A 148 13.99 -3.70 1.67
N LEU A 149 14.39 -4.97 1.57
CA LEU A 149 15.46 -5.54 2.37
C LEU A 149 16.82 -4.85 2.14
N ARG A 150 17.14 -4.52 0.89
CA ARG A 150 18.39 -3.81 0.56
C ARG A 150 18.41 -2.36 1.06
N HIS A 151 17.27 -1.70 1.11
CA HIS A 151 17.16 -0.29 1.51
C HIS A 151 16.82 -0.09 2.99
N ARG A 152 16.68 -1.17 3.75
CA ARG A 152 16.39 -1.14 5.19
C ARG A 152 17.40 -0.29 5.99
N THR A 153 18.66 -0.37 5.63
CA THR A 153 19.74 0.36 6.31
C THR A 153 19.63 1.88 6.11
N ALA A 154 19.22 2.32 4.92
CA ALA A 154 19.01 3.73 4.62
C ALA A 154 17.81 4.32 5.38
N LEU A 155 16.71 3.55 5.53
CA LEU A 155 15.51 3.97 6.27
C LEU A 155 15.78 4.07 7.78
N SER A 156 16.58 3.16 8.36
CA SER A 156 16.93 3.19 9.78
C SER A 156 17.92 4.32 10.14
N ALA A 157 18.73 4.77 9.20
CA ALA A 157 19.61 5.91 9.39
C ALA A 157 18.85 7.25 9.37
N ALA A 158 17.85 7.38 8.49
CA ALA A 158 17.02 8.58 8.41
C ALA A 158 16.14 8.80 9.65
N SER A 159 15.66 7.74 10.29
CA SER A 159 14.86 7.83 11.52
C SER A 159 15.67 8.23 12.76
N LYS A 160 16.99 7.94 12.78
CA LYS A 160 17.89 8.34 13.87
C LYS A 160 18.34 9.80 13.81
N SER A 161 18.29 10.44 12.65
CA SER A 161 18.66 11.85 12.48
C SER A 161 17.56 12.85 12.85
N GLN A 162 16.37 12.40 13.22
CA GLN A 162 15.22 13.23 13.58
C GLN A 162 14.89 13.27 15.08
N SER A 163 15.74 12.73 15.94
CA SER A 163 15.63 12.96 17.39
C SER A 163 16.17 14.37 17.72
N PRO A 164 15.35 15.30 18.23
CA PRO A 164 15.84 16.60 18.63
C PRO A 164 16.77 16.43 19.83
N SER A 165 17.99 16.88 19.71
CA SER A 165 18.92 17.05 20.83
C SER A 165 18.31 18.09 21.79
N SER A 166 17.76 17.61 22.89
CA SER A 166 17.46 18.47 24.04
C SER A 166 18.78 18.88 24.67
N SER A 167 19.32 19.99 24.23
CA SER A 167 20.40 20.68 24.96
C SER A 167 19.77 21.36 26.18
N ALA A 168 19.96 20.74 27.35
CA ALA A 168 19.81 21.39 28.62
C ALA A 168 20.79 22.56 28.72
N SER A 169 20.28 23.75 28.98
CA SER A 169 21.09 24.86 29.44
C SER A 169 21.25 24.77 30.96
N PRO A 170 22.45 24.90 31.52
CA PRO A 170 22.62 25.01 32.97
C PRO A 170 22.27 26.41 33.42
N ASN A 171 21.57 26.46 34.55
CA ASN A 171 21.46 27.60 35.43
C ASN A 171 22.82 28.20 35.74
N ASP A 172 22.90 29.52 35.74
CA ASP A 172 23.79 30.22 36.67
C ASP A 172 23.07 31.40 37.27
N ALA A 173 23.22 31.41 38.58
CA ALA A 173 22.72 32.34 39.56
C ALA A 173 23.30 33.78 39.43
N HIS A 174 22.49 34.76 39.66
CA HIS A 174 22.72 35.82 40.66
C HIS A 174 21.46 36.62 40.85
#